data_06cada5b3290b1bd3e2c5b60d026b606
#
_entry.id   06cada5b3290b1bd3e2c5b60d026b606
#
_cell.length_a   1.000
_cell.length_b   1.000
_cell.length_c   1.000
_cell.angle_alpha   90.00
_cell.angle_beta   90.00
_cell.angle_gamma   90.00
#
_symmetry.space_group_name_H-M   'P 1'
#
loop_
_entity.id
_entity.type
_entity.pdbx_description
1 polymer ?
#
loop_
_entity_poly.entity_id
_entity_poly.type
_entity_poly.pdbx_seq_one_letter_code
_entity_poly.pdbx_strand_id
1 'polypeptide(L)'
;GQVFRRTIESGRIPNMIFYGPSGTGKTTVARIIAENSGMTLHKLNGTSCGTGDIKAVLKDIGTLAGAGGILLYLDEIQYLNKKQQQSLLECIEDGTVTLIASTTENPYFYIYNALLSRCTVFEFKSLTAADVEQGLRNALKKLSESEGKPIRMEDDACAYLAESAGGDPVSYTHLRAHETRG
;
A
#
# COMPACT_ATOMS: atom_id res chain seq x y z
N GLY A 1 6.78 -14.06 -0.37
CA GLY A 1 6.01 -13.84 0.85
C GLY A 1 6.81 -13.91 2.15
N GLN A 2 7.73 -14.88 2.31
CA GLN A 2 8.44 -15.09 3.60
C GLN A 2 9.46 -13.97 3.93
N VAL A 3 10.16 -13.43 2.95
CA VAL A 3 11.15 -12.35 3.17
C VAL A 3 10.45 -11.09 3.68
N PHE A 4 9.37 -10.69 3.04
CA PHE A 4 8.56 -9.53 3.42
C PHE A 4 8.04 -9.66 4.87
N ARG A 5 7.49 -10.83 5.22
CA ARG A 5 6.98 -11.11 6.57
C ARG A 5 8.08 -11.01 7.62
N ARG A 6 9.24 -11.61 7.39
CA ARG A 6 10.40 -11.53 8.29
C ARG A 6 10.89 -10.09 8.48
N THR A 7 10.87 -9.29 7.42
CA THR A 7 11.26 -7.88 7.47
C THR A 7 10.36 -7.09 8.41
N ILE A 8 9.05 -7.32 8.37
CA ILE A 8 8.09 -6.67 9.27
C ILE A 8 8.23 -7.18 10.71
N GLU A 9 8.38 -8.49 10.88
CA GLU A 9 8.52 -9.14 12.19
C GLU A 9 9.83 -8.76 12.92
N SER A 10 10.86 -8.30 12.19
CA SER A 10 12.12 -7.82 12.79
C SER A 10 12.00 -6.52 13.57
N GLY A 11 10.85 -5.84 13.51
CA GLY A 11 10.59 -4.55 14.17
C GLY A 11 11.32 -3.35 13.56
N ARG A 12 12.17 -3.57 12.56
CA ARG A 12 12.87 -2.50 11.83
C ARG A 12 12.35 -2.45 10.40
N ILE A 13 11.55 -1.45 10.10
CA ILE A 13 10.96 -1.27 8.78
C ILE A 13 11.98 -0.58 7.86
N PRO A 14 12.49 -1.23 6.81
CA PRO A 14 13.38 -0.59 5.84
C PRO A 14 12.59 0.29 4.88
N ASN A 15 13.30 1.15 4.14
CA ASN A 15 12.71 1.80 2.99
C ASN A 15 12.36 0.77 1.91
N MET A 16 11.18 0.89 1.30
CA MET A 16 10.65 -0.09 0.37
C MET A 16 10.07 0.58 -0.89
N ILE A 17 10.17 -0.15 -2.00
CA ILE A 17 9.47 0.19 -3.24
C ILE A 17 8.59 -0.99 -3.61
N PHE A 18 7.28 -0.74 -3.73
CA PHE A 18 6.28 -1.69 -4.17
C PHE A 18 5.96 -1.42 -5.63
N TYR A 19 6.21 -2.38 -6.52
CA TYR A 19 5.85 -2.21 -7.93
C TYR A 19 4.94 -3.34 -8.39
N GLY A 20 4.09 -3.03 -9.36
CA GLY A 20 3.14 -3.98 -9.92
C GLY A 20 1.78 -3.36 -10.22
N PRO A 21 0.85 -4.12 -10.79
CA PRO A 21 -0.46 -3.62 -11.23
C PRO A 21 -1.25 -2.93 -10.13
N SER A 22 -2.15 -2.03 -10.53
CA SER A 22 -3.11 -1.42 -9.62
C SER A 22 -3.99 -2.49 -8.95
N GLY A 23 -4.59 -2.18 -7.81
CA GLY A 23 -5.50 -3.09 -7.12
C GLY A 23 -4.84 -4.27 -6.38
N THR A 24 -3.52 -4.45 -6.46
CA THR A 24 -2.81 -5.56 -5.82
C THR A 24 -2.57 -5.40 -4.31
N GLY A 25 -3.05 -4.31 -3.71
CA GLY A 25 -2.99 -4.10 -2.26
C GLY A 25 -1.76 -3.35 -1.76
N LYS A 26 -0.96 -2.70 -2.62
CA LYS A 26 0.24 -1.94 -2.23
C LYS A 26 -0.03 -0.92 -1.12
N THR A 27 -1.06 -0.08 -1.29
CA THR A 27 -1.49 0.92 -0.29
C THR A 27 -1.99 0.27 1.01
N THR A 28 -2.72 -0.84 0.90
CA THR A 28 -3.24 -1.58 2.06
C THR A 28 -2.11 -2.14 2.90
N VAL A 29 -1.09 -2.72 2.26
CA VAL A 29 0.09 -3.25 2.94
C VAL A 29 0.88 -2.14 3.64
N ALA A 30 1.07 -0.98 3.00
CA ALA A 30 1.74 0.16 3.63
C ALA A 30 0.99 0.64 4.89
N ARG A 31 -0.35 0.69 4.85
CA ARG A 31 -1.17 1.03 6.01
C ARG A 31 -1.01 0.02 7.15
N ILE A 32 -1.07 -1.28 6.85
CA ILE A 32 -0.89 -2.34 7.85
C ILE A 32 0.50 -2.24 8.51
N ILE A 33 1.54 -1.92 7.74
CA ILE A 33 2.89 -1.71 8.27
C ILE A 33 2.89 -0.54 9.25
N ALA A 34 2.31 0.59 8.89
CA ALA A 34 2.25 1.76 9.74
C ALA A 34 1.52 1.46 11.07
N GLU A 35 0.34 0.83 10.99
CA GLU A 35 -0.47 0.45 12.15
C GLU A 35 0.29 -0.48 13.11
N ASN A 36 1.03 -1.45 12.57
CA ASN A 36 1.77 -2.42 13.40
C ASN A 36 3.12 -1.89 13.92
N SER A 37 3.69 -0.85 13.28
CA SER A 37 4.95 -0.25 13.71
C SER A 37 4.78 0.91 14.69
N GLY A 38 3.56 1.39 14.90
CA GLY A 38 3.29 2.59 15.69
C GLY A 38 3.78 3.90 15.04
N MET A 39 4.15 3.84 13.76
CA MET A 39 4.61 5.01 13.00
C MET A 39 3.42 5.86 12.54
N THR A 40 3.60 7.16 12.46
CA THR A 40 2.62 8.07 11.86
C THR A 40 2.68 7.98 10.34
N LEU A 41 1.56 7.60 9.72
CA LEU A 41 1.44 7.45 8.28
C LEU A 41 1.10 8.76 7.59
N HIS A 42 2.00 9.26 6.75
CA HIS A 42 1.74 10.31 5.78
C HIS A 42 1.59 9.73 4.38
N LYS A 43 0.60 10.24 3.63
CA LYS A 43 0.35 9.79 2.26
C LYS A 43 0.51 10.95 1.30
N LEU A 44 1.33 10.74 0.27
CA LEU A 44 1.48 11.64 -0.86
C LEU A 44 1.22 10.87 -2.15
N ASN A 45 0.83 11.59 -3.20
CA ASN A 45 0.67 11.03 -4.54
C ASN A 45 1.57 11.79 -5.51
N GLY A 46 2.42 11.07 -6.25
CA GLY A 46 3.39 11.65 -7.18
C GLY A 46 2.77 12.50 -8.29
N THR A 47 1.50 12.25 -8.65
CA THR A 47 0.80 13.02 -9.68
C THR A 47 0.45 14.45 -9.23
N SER A 48 0.27 14.66 -7.92
CA SER A 48 -0.15 15.94 -7.33
C SER A 48 0.86 16.54 -6.36
N CYS A 49 1.90 15.78 -6.00
CA CYS A 49 2.87 16.16 -4.98
C CYS A 49 3.86 17.20 -5.49
N GLY A 50 3.94 18.32 -4.76
CA GLY A 50 5.00 19.33 -4.92
C GLY A 50 6.15 19.15 -3.93
N THR A 51 7.26 19.89 -4.14
CA THR A 51 8.37 19.91 -3.19
C THR A 51 7.97 20.47 -1.82
N GLY A 52 6.92 21.30 -1.77
CA GLY A 52 6.35 21.84 -0.54
C GLY A 52 5.69 20.76 0.32
N ASP A 53 5.03 19.77 -0.31
CA ASP A 53 4.33 18.70 0.40
C ASP A 53 5.31 17.75 1.07
N ILE A 54 6.41 17.41 0.40
CA ILE A 54 7.50 16.61 0.98
C ILE A 54 8.08 17.33 2.20
N LYS A 55 8.35 18.66 2.09
CA LYS A 55 8.83 19.46 3.20
C LYS A 55 7.82 19.59 4.34
N ALA A 56 6.52 19.56 4.05
CA ALA A 56 5.48 19.60 5.06
C ALA A 56 5.51 18.36 5.95
N VAL A 57 5.71 17.17 5.36
CA VAL A 57 5.87 15.90 6.13
C VAL A 57 7.06 16.01 7.09
N LEU A 58 8.15 16.68 6.68
CA LEU A 58 9.33 16.85 7.52
C LEU A 58 9.11 17.77 8.73
N LYS A 59 8.11 18.65 8.71
CA LYS A 59 7.79 19.52 9.85
C LYS A 59 7.23 18.74 11.05
N ASP A 60 6.65 17.57 10.81
CA ASP A 60 6.12 16.73 11.86
C ASP A 60 7.22 15.93 12.59
N ILE A 61 8.44 15.94 12.06
CA ILE A 61 9.61 15.35 12.72
C ILE A 61 9.88 16.08 14.03
N GLY A 62 9.99 15.32 15.11
CA GLY A 62 10.23 15.87 16.46
C GLY A 62 9.00 16.47 17.15
N THR A 63 7.83 16.39 16.54
CA THR A 63 6.55 16.69 17.20
C THR A 63 5.99 15.46 17.91
N LEU A 64 4.99 15.64 18.80
CA LEU A 64 4.28 14.52 19.42
C LEU A 64 3.63 13.58 18.38
N ALA A 65 3.20 14.13 17.25
CA ALA A 65 2.65 13.34 16.14
C ALA A 65 3.68 12.41 15.49
N GLY A 66 4.96 12.79 15.49
CA GLY A 66 6.05 12.01 14.93
C GLY A 66 6.86 11.19 15.94
N ALA A 67 6.45 11.13 17.21
CA ALA A 67 7.23 10.48 18.29
C ALA A 67 7.51 8.98 18.04
N GLY A 68 6.63 8.28 17.33
CA GLY A 68 6.80 6.88 16.91
C GLY A 68 7.59 6.70 15.61
N GLY A 69 8.09 7.78 15.02
CA GLY A 69 8.65 7.81 13.68
C GLY A 69 7.62 8.12 12.60
N ILE A 70 8.09 8.52 11.43
CA ILE A 70 7.25 8.86 10.28
C ILE A 70 7.39 7.80 9.20
N LEU A 71 6.27 7.27 8.74
CA LEU A 71 6.19 6.44 7.55
C LEU A 71 5.55 7.26 6.43
N LEU A 72 6.33 7.58 5.41
CA LEU A 72 5.85 8.24 4.21
C LEU A 72 5.47 7.21 3.16
N TYR A 73 4.17 7.09 2.87
CA TYR A 73 3.69 6.35 1.72
C TYR A 73 3.54 7.29 0.52
N LEU A 74 4.32 7.04 -0.52
CA LEU A 74 4.30 7.81 -1.75
C LEU A 74 3.77 6.95 -2.89
N ASP A 75 2.55 7.23 -3.33
CA ASP A 75 1.92 6.55 -4.46
C ASP A 75 2.38 7.16 -5.79
N GLU A 76 2.54 6.31 -6.80
CA GLU A 76 2.91 6.68 -8.17
C GLU A 76 4.19 7.54 -8.24
N ILE A 77 5.26 7.06 -7.58
CA ILE A 77 6.56 7.77 -7.48
C ILE A 77 7.18 8.12 -8.82
N GLN A 78 6.87 7.39 -9.91
CA GLN A 78 7.40 7.66 -11.25
C GLN A 78 7.03 9.04 -11.80
N TYR A 79 5.99 9.69 -11.26
CA TYR A 79 5.62 11.05 -11.65
C TYR A 79 6.45 12.14 -10.96
N LEU A 80 7.23 11.79 -9.95
CA LEU A 80 8.18 12.73 -9.35
C LEU A 80 9.37 12.96 -10.27
N ASN A 81 9.73 14.24 -10.46
CA ASN A 81 10.97 14.58 -11.14
C ASN A 81 12.21 14.24 -10.28
N LYS A 82 13.39 14.22 -10.91
CA LYS A 82 14.66 13.88 -10.26
C LYS A 82 14.95 14.71 -9.00
N LYS A 83 14.64 16.02 -9.03
CA LYS A 83 14.87 16.93 -7.88
C LYS A 83 13.97 16.57 -6.70
N GLN A 84 12.72 16.21 -6.95
CA GLN A 84 11.79 15.76 -5.92
C GLN A 84 12.25 14.43 -5.31
N GLN A 85 12.66 13.47 -6.14
CA GLN A 85 13.21 12.21 -5.67
C GLN A 85 14.52 12.40 -4.86
N GLN A 86 15.33 13.37 -5.22
CA GLN A 86 16.53 13.73 -4.47
C GLN A 86 16.19 14.31 -3.08
N SER A 87 15.15 15.12 -2.98
CA SER A 87 14.67 15.61 -1.67
C SER A 87 14.17 14.47 -0.76
N LEU A 88 13.55 13.42 -1.34
CA LEU A 88 13.19 12.21 -0.59
C LEU A 88 14.43 11.47 -0.08
N LEU A 89 15.48 11.40 -0.90
CA LEU A 89 16.72 10.74 -0.53
C LEU A 89 17.33 11.37 0.75
N GLU A 90 17.36 12.70 0.82
CA GLU A 90 17.84 13.42 2.01
C GLU A 90 17.06 13.01 3.27
N CYS A 91 15.72 12.89 3.17
CA CYS A 91 14.87 12.52 4.29
C CYS A 91 15.09 11.07 4.81
N ILE A 92 15.38 10.15 3.92
CA ILE A 92 15.58 8.73 4.29
C ILE A 92 17.01 8.43 4.75
N GLU A 93 17.99 9.22 4.32
CA GLU A 93 19.39 9.06 4.76
C GLU A 93 19.57 9.40 6.23
N ASP A 94 18.87 10.41 6.73
CA ASP A 94 18.89 10.81 8.14
C ASP A 94 18.15 9.81 9.04
N GLY A 95 17.42 8.86 8.46
CA GLY A 95 16.64 7.85 9.19
C GLY A 95 15.42 8.42 9.93
N THR A 96 15.08 9.68 9.69
CA THR A 96 13.92 10.38 10.30
C THR A 96 12.59 9.95 9.69
N VAL A 97 12.64 9.52 8.42
CA VAL A 97 11.48 9.08 7.65
C VAL A 97 11.74 7.69 7.08
N THR A 98 10.81 6.79 7.24
CA THR A 98 10.78 5.51 6.52
C THR A 98 9.91 5.68 5.28
N LEU A 99 10.46 5.41 4.10
CA LEU A 99 9.76 5.53 2.83
C LEU A 99 9.18 4.19 2.38
N ILE A 100 7.90 4.18 2.03
CA ILE A 100 7.30 3.15 1.20
C ILE A 100 6.76 3.83 -0.06
N ALA A 101 7.42 3.64 -1.18
CA ALA A 101 6.96 4.15 -2.47
C ALA A 101 6.23 3.07 -3.25
N SER A 102 5.23 3.45 -4.05
CA SER A 102 4.56 2.54 -4.99
C SER A 102 4.62 3.05 -6.41
N THR A 103 4.60 2.12 -7.35
CA THR A 103 4.57 2.41 -8.79
C THR A 103 3.91 1.26 -9.55
N THR A 104 3.25 1.58 -10.65
CA THR A 104 2.77 0.58 -11.62
C THR A 104 3.85 0.24 -12.65
N GLU A 105 4.89 1.06 -12.74
CA GLU A 105 5.97 0.96 -13.72
C GLU A 105 7.18 0.18 -13.15
N ASN A 106 8.07 -0.24 -14.02
CA ASN A 106 9.30 -0.89 -13.60
C ASN A 106 10.22 0.13 -12.89
N PRO A 107 10.50 -0.03 -11.58
CA PRO A 107 11.22 0.96 -10.78
C PRO A 107 12.64 1.25 -11.28
N TYR A 108 13.28 0.30 -11.93
CA TYR A 108 14.65 0.44 -12.43
C TYR A 108 14.80 1.45 -13.57
N PHE A 109 13.70 1.81 -14.26
CA PHE A 109 13.71 2.80 -15.32
C PHE A 109 13.29 4.20 -14.87
N TYR A 110 12.46 4.29 -13.83
CA TYR A 110 11.80 5.55 -13.47
C TYR A 110 12.27 6.13 -12.15
N ILE A 111 12.87 5.31 -11.28
CA ILE A 111 13.33 5.77 -9.98
C ILE A 111 14.82 6.10 -10.02
N TYR A 112 15.19 7.23 -9.41
CA TYR A 112 16.57 7.66 -9.30
C TYR A 112 17.42 6.59 -8.60
N ASN A 113 18.53 6.18 -9.21
CA ASN A 113 19.35 5.06 -8.76
C ASN A 113 19.83 5.20 -7.31
N ALA A 114 20.14 6.42 -6.86
CA ALA A 114 20.57 6.64 -5.49
C ALA A 114 19.46 6.38 -4.47
N LEU A 115 18.20 6.68 -4.82
CA LEU A 115 17.03 6.34 -4.01
C LEU A 115 16.74 4.84 -4.06
N LEU A 116 16.79 4.25 -5.26
CA LEU A 116 16.55 2.82 -5.48
C LEU A 116 17.53 1.95 -4.67
N SER A 117 18.81 2.32 -4.63
CA SER A 117 19.85 1.57 -3.90
C SER A 117 19.67 1.55 -2.37
N ARG A 118 18.83 2.43 -1.83
CA ARG A 118 18.51 2.53 -0.40
C ARG A 118 17.17 1.90 -0.03
N CYS A 119 16.50 1.31 -1.00
CA CYS A 119 15.19 0.69 -0.83
C CYS A 119 15.23 -0.79 -1.16
N THR A 120 14.42 -1.57 -0.45
CA THR A 120 14.15 -2.96 -0.83
C THR A 120 12.96 -2.98 -1.79
N VAL A 121 13.14 -3.57 -2.96
CA VAL A 121 12.13 -3.63 -4.01
C VAL A 121 11.30 -4.90 -3.86
N PHE A 122 9.96 -4.76 -3.85
CA PHE A 122 9.01 -5.85 -3.79
C PHE A 122 8.05 -5.79 -4.97
N GLU A 123 7.97 -6.91 -5.69
CA GLU A 123 7.01 -7.09 -6.77
C GLU A 123 5.65 -7.54 -6.22
N PHE A 124 4.60 -6.82 -6.58
CA PHE A 124 3.22 -7.19 -6.36
C PHE A 124 2.65 -7.73 -7.67
N LYS A 125 2.41 -9.02 -7.70
CA LYS A 125 1.81 -9.69 -8.86
C LYS A 125 0.31 -9.50 -8.88
N SER A 126 -0.28 -9.56 -10.07
CA SER A 126 -1.74 -9.64 -10.21
C SER A 126 -2.30 -10.76 -9.35
N LEU A 127 -3.42 -10.51 -8.70
CA LEU A 127 -4.13 -11.52 -7.94
C LEU A 127 -4.80 -12.51 -8.91
N THR A 128 -4.76 -13.78 -8.57
CA THR A 128 -5.52 -14.80 -9.29
C THR A 128 -6.97 -14.82 -8.78
N ALA A 129 -7.90 -15.40 -9.56
CA ALA A 129 -9.26 -15.58 -9.10
C ALA A 129 -9.32 -16.35 -7.76
N ALA A 130 -8.44 -17.33 -7.56
CA ALA A 130 -8.34 -18.06 -6.30
C ALA A 130 -7.89 -17.17 -5.12
N ASP A 131 -6.95 -16.25 -5.36
CA ASP A 131 -6.51 -15.28 -4.32
C ASP A 131 -7.66 -14.34 -3.93
N VAL A 132 -8.44 -13.89 -4.92
CA VAL A 132 -9.60 -13.01 -4.71
C VAL A 132 -10.69 -13.76 -3.96
N GLU A 133 -11.01 -14.98 -4.36
CA GLU A 133 -11.99 -15.82 -3.67
C GLU A 133 -11.62 -16.04 -2.20
N GLN A 134 -10.36 -16.36 -1.93
CA GLN A 134 -9.86 -16.50 -0.55
C GLN A 134 -9.99 -15.20 0.23
N GLY A 135 -9.71 -14.06 -0.41
CA GLY A 135 -9.88 -12.72 0.17
C GLY A 135 -11.34 -12.44 0.53
N LEU A 136 -12.28 -12.77 -0.35
CA LEU A 136 -13.71 -12.62 -0.11
C LEU A 136 -14.19 -13.46 1.07
N ARG A 137 -13.80 -14.74 1.14
CA ARG A 137 -14.12 -15.63 2.26
C ARG A 137 -13.61 -15.08 3.60
N ASN A 138 -12.37 -14.56 3.61
CA ASN A 138 -11.80 -13.95 4.80
C ASN A 138 -12.54 -12.66 5.20
N ALA A 139 -12.96 -11.85 4.24
CA ALA A 139 -13.73 -10.64 4.48
C ALA A 139 -15.13 -10.96 5.05
N LEU A 140 -15.82 -11.95 4.49
CA LEU A 140 -17.12 -12.42 4.99
C LEU A 140 -17.03 -12.94 6.42
N LYS A 141 -15.98 -13.68 6.74
CA LYS A 141 -15.73 -14.16 8.11
C LYS A 141 -15.58 -13.00 9.09
N LYS A 142 -14.74 -12.00 8.76
CA LYS A 142 -14.55 -10.81 9.61
C LYS A 142 -15.82 -9.99 9.76
N LEU A 143 -16.60 -9.83 8.68
CA LEU A 143 -17.90 -9.16 8.74
C LEU A 143 -18.89 -9.90 9.64
N SER A 144 -18.94 -11.23 9.54
CA SER A 144 -19.78 -12.04 10.42
C SER A 144 -19.42 -11.90 11.89
N GLU A 145 -18.13 -11.82 12.20
CA GLU A 145 -17.61 -11.60 13.55
C GLU A 145 -17.98 -10.19 14.08
N SER A 146 -17.83 -9.15 13.24
CA SER A 146 -18.13 -7.77 13.63
C SER A 146 -19.62 -7.48 13.80
N GLU A 147 -20.47 -8.09 12.97
CA GLU A 147 -21.93 -7.89 12.99
C GLU A 147 -22.64 -8.83 13.97
N GLY A 148 -21.94 -9.83 14.52
CA GLY A 148 -22.52 -10.84 15.40
C GLY A 148 -23.56 -11.74 14.70
N LYS A 149 -23.58 -11.76 13.36
CA LYS A 149 -24.49 -12.52 12.54
C LYS A 149 -23.73 -13.27 11.44
N PRO A 150 -24.10 -14.53 11.14
CA PRO A 150 -23.45 -15.26 10.07
C PRO A 150 -23.82 -14.64 8.70
N ILE A 151 -22.84 -14.01 8.05
CA ILE A 151 -22.93 -13.54 6.68
C ILE A 151 -22.34 -14.63 5.80
N ARG A 152 -23.12 -15.18 4.89
CA ARG A 152 -22.73 -16.25 3.98
C ARG A 152 -22.96 -15.81 2.54
N MET A 153 -22.08 -16.25 1.68
CA MET A 153 -22.21 -16.15 0.22
C MET A 153 -22.09 -17.57 -0.34
N GLU A 154 -22.88 -17.88 -1.31
CA GLU A 154 -22.82 -19.18 -1.99
C GLU A 154 -21.49 -19.31 -2.75
N ASP A 155 -21.00 -20.54 -2.89
CA ASP A 155 -19.68 -20.80 -3.45
C ASP A 155 -19.58 -20.37 -4.93
N ASP A 156 -20.64 -20.60 -5.70
CA ASP A 156 -20.74 -20.18 -7.11
C ASP A 156 -20.81 -18.66 -7.26
N ALA A 157 -21.49 -17.94 -6.37
CA ALA A 157 -21.49 -16.49 -6.34
C ALA A 157 -20.09 -15.92 -5.99
N CYS A 158 -19.39 -16.56 -5.06
CA CYS A 158 -18.03 -16.18 -4.69
C CYS A 158 -17.05 -16.39 -5.86
N ALA A 159 -17.14 -17.52 -6.54
CA ALA A 159 -16.33 -17.83 -7.71
C ALA A 159 -16.62 -16.87 -8.87
N TYR A 160 -17.89 -16.61 -9.17
CA TYR A 160 -18.31 -15.68 -10.21
C TYR A 160 -17.76 -14.27 -9.97
N LEU A 161 -17.84 -13.77 -8.73
CA LEU A 161 -17.28 -12.48 -8.36
C LEU A 161 -15.76 -12.47 -8.54
N ALA A 162 -15.07 -13.52 -8.14
CA ALA A 162 -13.62 -13.64 -8.27
C ALA A 162 -13.15 -13.61 -9.74
N GLU A 163 -13.88 -14.29 -10.62
CA GLU A 163 -13.60 -14.29 -12.07
C GLU A 163 -13.93 -12.93 -12.71
N SER A 164 -15.05 -12.32 -12.33
CA SER A 164 -15.51 -11.04 -12.88
C SER A 164 -14.58 -9.87 -12.55
N ALA A 165 -13.89 -9.93 -11.41
CA ALA A 165 -12.93 -8.89 -11.01
C ALA A 165 -11.62 -8.96 -11.82
N GLY A 166 -11.40 -9.97 -12.63
CA GLY A 166 -10.15 -10.11 -13.41
C GLY A 166 -8.90 -10.01 -12.54
N GLY A 167 -9.00 -10.39 -11.25
CA GLY A 167 -7.93 -10.22 -10.28
C GLY A 167 -7.81 -8.81 -9.67
N ASP A 168 -8.74 -7.88 -9.95
CA ASP A 168 -8.81 -6.57 -9.31
C ASP A 168 -9.86 -6.54 -8.18
N PRO A 169 -9.46 -6.56 -6.89
CA PRO A 169 -10.38 -6.56 -5.77
C PRO A 169 -11.18 -5.25 -5.61
N VAL A 170 -10.79 -4.16 -6.30
CA VAL A 170 -11.47 -2.86 -6.23
C VAL A 170 -12.77 -2.85 -7.02
N SER A 171 -12.90 -3.68 -8.07
CA SER A 171 -14.08 -3.74 -8.92
C SER A 171 -15.34 -4.23 -8.19
N TYR A 172 -15.22 -4.87 -7.02
CA TYR A 172 -16.36 -5.40 -6.25
C TYR A 172 -17.19 -4.34 -5.52
N THR A 173 -16.63 -3.19 -5.22
CA THR A 173 -17.34 -2.15 -4.45
C THR A 173 -18.42 -1.44 -5.27
N HIS A 174 -18.35 -1.49 -6.59
CA HIS A 174 -19.30 -0.84 -7.51
C HIS A 174 -20.50 -1.70 -7.91
N LEU A 175 -20.43 -3.04 -7.80
CA LEU A 175 -21.54 -3.92 -8.13
C LEU A 175 -22.68 -3.92 -7.10
N ARG A 176 -22.46 -3.35 -5.91
CA ARG A 176 -23.44 -3.35 -4.80
C ARG A 176 -24.58 -2.32 -4.94
N ALA A 177 -24.58 -1.46 -5.96
CA ALA A 177 -25.52 -0.35 -6.06
C ALA A 177 -26.83 -0.66 -6.83
N HIS A 178 -27.00 -1.83 -7.43
CA HIS A 178 -28.14 -2.08 -8.34
C HIS A 178 -29.14 -3.17 -7.96
N GLU A 179 -28.99 -3.88 -6.84
CA GLU A 179 -29.95 -4.93 -6.46
C GLU A 179 -30.55 -4.76 -5.06
N THR A 180 -31.29 -3.70 -4.84
CA THR A 180 -32.34 -3.67 -3.82
C THR A 180 -33.41 -2.66 -4.18
N ARG A 181 -34.21 -2.94 -5.20
CA ARG A 181 -35.58 -2.44 -5.34
C ARG A 181 -36.37 -3.44 -6.16
N GLY A 182 -37.02 -4.34 -5.49
CA GLY A 182 -38.07 -5.19 -5.94
C GLY A 182 -38.82 -5.66 -4.73
#